data_0516e51687fbf493190bd13cc2e6cb7f
#
_entry.id   0516e51687fbf493190bd13cc2e6cb7f
#
_cell.length_a   1.000
_cell.length_b   1.000
_cell.length_c   1.000
_cell.angle_alpha   90.00
_cell.angle_beta   90.00
_cell.angle_gamma   90.00
#
_symmetry.space_group_name_H-M   'P 1'
#
loop_
_entity.id
_entity.type
_entity.pdbx_description
1 polymer ?
#
loop_
_entity_poly.entity_id
_entity_poly.type
_entity_poly.pdbx_seq_one_letter_code
_entity_poly.pdbx_strand_id
1 'polypeptide(L)'
;MPGLTTTRAPFIEQAQANGELYIHQPYELYSDANHEAWRQLYQRMEDRWQRYANPRFLEGIGSLCLDPSRVPRLEDVNKFLSPLTGFKARAVSGYVPSFLFFDSLRNREFPTTITIRDAGMLDYLPEPDIFHDIAGHVPMHTDRAFADTLVRFGDCAHTAAEIVAGITDEREKIRRMTSIYKAMARFFWFTIEFGLMKSPSGLKVYGSGLLSSYGEIAHAIDSAEVQRYPVQLEWIINQYFEIDSYQPLLFVVDSFDHLFSLVDQLERMMRSGKLDNVAGGEPAVSEADLRSFLVASDGK
;
A
#
# COMPACT_ATOMS: atom_id res chain seq x y z
N MET A 1 23.74 -18.25 -6.60
CA MET A 1 23.95 -16.79 -6.49
C MET A 1 23.15 -16.29 -5.31
N PRO A 2 23.58 -15.24 -4.58
CA PRO A 2 22.72 -14.62 -3.58
C PRO A 2 21.48 -14.07 -4.31
N GLY A 3 20.31 -14.56 -3.94
CA GLY A 3 19.05 -14.10 -4.51
C GLY A 3 18.59 -12.75 -3.91
N LEU A 4 17.46 -12.25 -4.38
CA LEU A 4 16.79 -11.05 -3.86
C LEU A 4 15.71 -11.43 -2.84
N THR A 5 16.10 -11.98 -1.69
CA THR A 5 15.17 -12.21 -0.57
C THR A 5 15.13 -11.01 0.37
N THR A 6 14.03 -10.84 1.10
CA THR A 6 13.89 -9.78 2.11
C THR A 6 14.96 -9.84 3.20
N THR A 7 15.56 -11.02 3.43
CA THR A 7 16.63 -11.24 4.43
C THR A 7 18.05 -11.19 3.84
N ARG A 8 18.20 -11.18 2.53
CA ARG A 8 19.50 -11.21 1.83
C ARG A 8 19.40 -10.50 0.47
N ALA A 9 19.65 -9.22 0.47
CA ALA A 9 19.58 -8.41 -0.74
C ALA A 9 20.78 -7.42 -0.85
N PRO A 10 22.02 -7.90 -1.09
CA PRO A 10 23.20 -7.03 -1.15
C PRO A 10 23.07 -5.90 -2.18
N PHE A 11 22.36 -6.13 -3.28
CA PHE A 11 22.07 -5.09 -4.28
C PHE A 11 21.24 -3.96 -3.69
N ILE A 12 20.23 -4.27 -2.89
CA ILE A 12 19.38 -3.28 -2.20
C ILE A 12 20.19 -2.49 -1.18
N GLU A 13 21.00 -3.17 -0.36
CA GLU A 13 21.88 -2.54 0.63
C GLU A 13 22.85 -1.55 -0.04
N GLN A 14 23.40 -1.93 -1.19
CA GLN A 14 24.30 -1.07 -1.96
C GLN A 14 23.56 0.16 -2.53
N ALA A 15 22.35 -0.02 -3.09
CA ALA A 15 21.55 1.07 -3.62
C ALA A 15 21.13 2.06 -2.52
N GLN A 16 20.74 1.54 -1.35
CA GLN A 16 20.45 2.37 -0.16
C GLN A 16 21.67 3.16 0.29
N ALA A 17 22.85 2.53 0.35
CA ALA A 17 24.09 3.20 0.72
C ALA A 17 24.47 4.32 -0.27
N ASN A 18 24.09 4.18 -1.55
CA ASN A 18 24.26 5.20 -2.58
C ASN A 18 23.18 6.31 -2.53
N GLY A 19 22.15 6.18 -1.70
CA GLY A 19 21.02 7.10 -1.63
C GLY A 19 20.06 7.00 -2.83
N GLU A 20 20.05 5.87 -3.53
CA GLU A 20 19.18 5.62 -4.68
C GLU A 20 17.80 5.16 -4.20
N LEU A 21 16.78 6.00 -4.31
CA LEU A 21 15.40 5.64 -3.96
C LEU A 21 14.78 4.74 -5.04
N TYR A 22 14.88 5.16 -6.31
CA TYR A 22 14.37 4.41 -7.46
C TYR A 22 15.52 3.74 -8.18
N ILE A 23 15.34 2.46 -8.47
CA ILE A 23 16.38 1.61 -9.05
C ILE A 23 15.84 0.86 -10.27
N HIS A 24 16.73 0.25 -11.03
CA HIS A 24 16.34 -0.73 -12.03
C HIS A 24 16.10 -2.08 -11.35
N GLN A 25 15.08 -2.85 -11.76
CA GLN A 25 14.90 -4.23 -11.31
C GLN A 25 16.01 -5.11 -11.89
N PRO A 26 16.96 -5.62 -11.09
CA PRO A 26 18.05 -6.49 -11.57
C PRO A 26 17.54 -7.93 -11.71
N TYR A 27 16.75 -8.17 -12.74
CA TYR A 27 16.00 -9.41 -12.88
C TYR A 27 16.87 -10.67 -12.90
N GLU A 28 18.10 -10.57 -13.39
CA GLU A 28 19.10 -11.63 -13.43
C GLU A 28 19.61 -12.07 -12.04
N LEU A 29 19.35 -11.30 -11.01
CA LEU A 29 19.70 -11.64 -9.64
C LEU A 29 18.65 -12.52 -8.95
N TYR A 30 17.45 -12.69 -9.52
CA TYR A 30 16.49 -13.64 -8.96
C TYR A 30 16.99 -15.07 -9.15
N SER A 31 17.10 -15.78 -8.02
CA SER A 31 17.46 -17.20 -8.00
C SER A 31 16.24 -18.08 -8.31
N ASP A 32 16.49 -19.36 -8.61
CA ASP A 32 15.41 -20.35 -8.76
C ASP A 32 14.55 -20.43 -7.49
N ALA A 33 15.15 -20.24 -6.29
CA ALA A 33 14.41 -20.21 -5.03
C ALA A 33 13.46 -19.00 -4.93
N ASN A 34 13.84 -17.84 -5.49
CA ASN A 34 12.96 -16.68 -5.54
C ASN A 34 11.75 -16.93 -6.47
N HIS A 35 11.99 -17.52 -7.64
CA HIS A 35 10.91 -17.89 -8.56
C HIS A 35 10.00 -18.96 -7.95
N GLU A 36 10.56 -19.91 -7.22
CA GLU A 36 9.80 -20.94 -6.51
C GLU A 36 8.94 -20.35 -5.39
N ALA A 37 9.47 -19.39 -4.61
CA ALA A 37 8.67 -18.68 -3.61
C ALA A 37 7.45 -17.97 -4.23
N TRP A 38 7.64 -17.26 -5.35
CA TRP A 38 6.56 -16.64 -6.09
C TRP A 38 5.52 -17.67 -6.55
N ARG A 39 5.97 -18.77 -7.17
CA ARG A 39 5.09 -19.84 -7.66
C ARG A 39 4.23 -20.43 -6.55
N GLN A 40 4.84 -20.71 -5.39
CA GLN A 40 4.12 -21.28 -4.26
C GLN A 40 3.12 -20.29 -3.67
N LEU A 41 3.48 -19.01 -3.51
CA LEU A 41 2.58 -17.96 -3.05
C LEU A 41 1.38 -17.83 -3.99
N TYR A 42 1.63 -17.73 -5.29
CA TYR A 42 0.59 -17.56 -6.29
C TYR A 42 -0.39 -18.75 -6.27
N GLN A 43 0.11 -19.98 -6.31
CA GLN A 43 -0.71 -21.19 -6.23
C GLN A 43 -1.57 -21.25 -4.96
N ARG A 44 -0.98 -20.91 -3.80
CA ARG A 44 -1.72 -20.89 -2.53
C ARG A 44 -2.84 -19.86 -2.54
N MET A 45 -2.63 -18.72 -3.20
CA MET A 45 -3.57 -17.61 -3.20
C MET A 45 -4.72 -17.78 -4.21
N GLU A 46 -4.58 -18.54 -5.29
CA GLU A 46 -5.61 -18.67 -6.33
C GLU A 46 -6.98 -19.04 -5.77
N ASP A 47 -7.07 -20.10 -4.97
CA ASP A 47 -8.33 -20.52 -4.36
C ASP A 47 -8.86 -19.48 -3.35
N ARG A 48 -7.95 -18.81 -2.64
CA ARG A 48 -8.31 -17.76 -1.69
C ARG A 48 -8.90 -16.55 -2.40
N TRP A 49 -8.27 -16.10 -3.48
CA TRP A 49 -8.79 -15.00 -4.28
C TRP A 49 -10.17 -15.31 -4.84
N GLN A 50 -10.38 -16.50 -5.44
CA GLN A 50 -11.68 -16.90 -5.97
C GLN A 50 -12.79 -16.85 -4.91
N ARG A 51 -12.47 -17.23 -3.69
CA ARG A 51 -13.43 -17.27 -2.60
C ARG A 51 -13.69 -15.92 -1.95
N TYR A 52 -12.65 -15.16 -1.67
CA TYR A 52 -12.71 -14.00 -0.78
C TYR A 52 -12.52 -12.65 -1.47
N ALA A 53 -11.84 -12.59 -2.60
CA ALA A 53 -11.52 -11.33 -3.24
C ALA A 53 -12.73 -10.64 -3.87
N ASN A 54 -12.64 -9.31 -3.95
CA ASN A 54 -13.59 -8.51 -4.70
C ASN A 54 -13.51 -8.83 -6.20
N PRO A 55 -14.63 -8.87 -6.94
CA PRO A 55 -14.62 -9.14 -8.38
C PRO A 55 -13.68 -8.25 -9.19
N ARG A 56 -13.55 -6.95 -8.87
CA ARG A 56 -12.60 -6.05 -9.58
C ARG A 56 -11.15 -6.49 -9.43
N PHE A 57 -10.78 -7.03 -8.28
CA PHE A 57 -9.44 -7.61 -8.10
C PHE A 57 -9.23 -8.81 -9.04
N LEU A 58 -10.22 -9.70 -9.15
CA LEU A 58 -10.14 -10.88 -10.03
C LEU A 58 -10.03 -10.47 -11.51
N GLU A 59 -10.79 -9.47 -11.93
CA GLU A 59 -10.67 -8.87 -13.26
C GLU A 59 -9.28 -8.28 -13.50
N GLY A 60 -8.70 -7.62 -12.48
CA GLY A 60 -7.37 -7.06 -12.51
C GLY A 60 -6.27 -8.13 -12.65
N ILE A 61 -6.35 -9.23 -11.88
CA ILE A 61 -5.43 -10.38 -12.02
C ILE A 61 -5.48 -10.92 -13.46
N GLY A 62 -6.67 -11.09 -14.02
CA GLY A 62 -6.84 -11.55 -15.41
C GLY A 62 -6.24 -10.57 -16.43
N SER A 63 -6.37 -9.27 -16.19
CA SER A 63 -5.88 -8.20 -17.09
C SER A 63 -4.36 -8.07 -17.12
N LEU A 64 -3.69 -8.38 -16.01
CA LEU A 64 -2.23 -8.25 -15.89
C LEU A 64 -1.46 -9.39 -16.52
N CYS A 65 -2.09 -10.52 -16.81
CA CYS A 65 -1.46 -11.71 -17.39
C CYS A 65 -0.17 -12.13 -16.66
N LEU A 66 -0.18 -12.07 -15.33
CA LEU A 66 0.99 -12.44 -14.50
C LEU A 66 1.34 -13.91 -14.73
N ASP A 67 2.63 -14.20 -14.93
CA ASP A 67 3.12 -15.58 -14.96
C ASP A 67 3.13 -16.16 -13.53
N PRO A 68 2.31 -17.18 -13.24
CA PRO A 68 2.26 -17.76 -11.89
C PRO A 68 3.53 -18.54 -11.54
N SER A 69 4.41 -18.81 -12.49
CA SER A 69 5.60 -19.66 -12.29
C SER A 69 6.85 -18.90 -11.87
N ARG A 70 6.87 -17.58 -11.96
CA ARG A 70 8.07 -16.78 -11.70
C ARG A 70 7.79 -15.35 -11.26
N VAL A 71 8.73 -14.77 -10.52
CA VAL A 71 8.72 -13.35 -10.20
C VAL A 71 8.54 -12.53 -11.48
N PRO A 72 7.58 -11.60 -11.55
CA PRO A 72 7.33 -10.81 -12.76
C PRO A 72 8.43 -9.77 -13.02
N ARG A 73 8.68 -9.50 -14.29
CA ARG A 73 9.39 -8.28 -14.67
C ARG A 73 8.44 -7.09 -14.54
N LEU A 74 8.84 -6.06 -13.82
CA LEU A 74 8.01 -4.86 -13.69
C LEU A 74 7.74 -4.20 -15.06
N GLU A 75 8.69 -4.32 -15.98
CA GLU A 75 8.52 -3.87 -17.34
C GLU A 75 7.36 -4.60 -18.04
N ASP A 76 7.22 -5.91 -17.85
CA ASP A 76 6.12 -6.69 -18.46
C ASP A 76 4.79 -6.37 -17.76
N VAL A 77 4.77 -6.21 -16.43
CA VAL A 77 3.58 -5.73 -15.71
C VAL A 77 3.13 -4.37 -16.27
N ASN A 78 4.05 -3.46 -16.48
CA ASN A 78 3.76 -2.12 -16.99
C ASN A 78 3.24 -2.09 -18.44
N LYS A 79 3.56 -3.09 -19.27
CA LYS A 79 2.98 -3.24 -20.62
C LYS A 79 1.46 -3.43 -20.58
N PHE A 80 0.94 -4.10 -19.54
CA PHE A 80 -0.50 -4.30 -19.33
C PHE A 80 -1.12 -3.18 -18.50
N LEU A 81 -0.47 -2.77 -17.42
CA LEU A 81 -1.03 -1.78 -16.49
C LEU A 81 -1.11 -0.37 -17.09
N SER A 82 -0.04 0.10 -17.73
CA SER A 82 0.02 1.49 -18.19
C SER A 82 -1.05 1.87 -19.22
N PRO A 83 -1.41 1.02 -20.20
CA PRO A 83 -2.48 1.34 -21.14
C PRO A 83 -3.86 1.45 -20.49
N LEU A 84 -4.10 0.75 -19.37
CA LEU A 84 -5.39 0.74 -18.68
C LEU A 84 -5.63 2.03 -17.89
N THR A 85 -4.65 2.42 -17.08
CA THR A 85 -4.83 3.51 -16.10
C THR A 85 -3.71 4.54 -16.07
N GLY A 86 -2.63 4.34 -16.81
CA GLY A 86 -1.44 5.17 -16.76
C GLY A 86 -0.49 4.84 -15.60
N PHE A 87 -0.89 3.96 -14.66
CA PHE A 87 -0.02 3.54 -13.57
C PHE A 87 1.17 2.72 -14.05
N LYS A 88 2.26 2.80 -13.28
CA LYS A 88 3.48 2.01 -13.49
C LYS A 88 3.99 1.52 -12.14
N ALA A 89 4.29 0.23 -12.04
CA ALA A 89 5.07 -0.31 -10.96
C ALA A 89 6.54 0.14 -11.14
N ARG A 90 7.13 0.71 -10.10
CA ARG A 90 8.47 1.29 -10.14
C ARG A 90 9.35 0.77 -9.02
N ALA A 91 10.44 0.10 -9.38
CA ALA A 91 11.33 -0.51 -8.41
C ALA A 91 11.95 0.51 -7.44
N VAL A 92 11.96 0.18 -6.15
CA VAL A 92 12.57 0.98 -5.08
C VAL A 92 13.62 0.16 -4.32
N SER A 93 14.58 0.87 -3.71
CA SER A 93 15.67 0.26 -2.93
C SER A 93 15.32 -0.01 -1.46
N GLY A 94 14.04 0.00 -1.09
CA GLY A 94 13.60 -0.26 0.28
C GLY A 94 12.58 0.76 0.77
N TYR A 95 12.70 1.18 2.02
CA TYR A 95 11.73 2.09 2.64
C TYR A 95 11.57 3.40 1.85
N VAL A 96 10.32 3.72 1.55
CA VAL A 96 9.93 4.97 0.89
C VAL A 96 9.25 5.86 1.93
N PRO A 97 9.77 7.06 2.21
CA PRO A 97 9.11 8.01 3.09
C PRO A 97 7.68 8.30 2.67
N SER A 98 6.77 8.45 3.61
CA SER A 98 5.32 8.55 3.35
C SER A 98 4.97 9.65 2.33
N PHE A 99 5.61 10.82 2.42
CA PHE A 99 5.36 11.87 1.42
C PHE A 99 5.73 11.42 0.01
N LEU A 100 6.90 10.83 -0.17
CA LEU A 100 7.38 10.36 -1.47
C LEU A 100 6.52 9.21 -2.00
N PHE A 101 6.03 8.35 -1.13
CA PHE A 101 5.07 7.32 -1.49
C PHE A 101 3.78 7.92 -2.07
N PHE A 102 3.15 8.85 -1.35
CA PHE A 102 1.93 9.49 -1.84
C PHE A 102 2.18 10.39 -3.08
N ASP A 103 3.32 11.07 -3.16
CA ASP A 103 3.70 11.83 -4.36
C ASP A 103 3.86 10.92 -5.58
N SER A 104 4.42 9.73 -5.39
CA SER A 104 4.48 8.72 -6.46
C SER A 104 3.10 8.31 -6.94
N LEU A 105 2.14 8.07 -6.03
CA LEU A 105 0.75 7.74 -6.40
C LEU A 105 0.11 8.88 -7.23
N ARG A 106 0.36 10.14 -6.86
CA ARG A 106 -0.09 11.30 -7.63
C ARG A 106 0.43 11.29 -9.07
N ASN A 107 1.66 10.84 -9.25
CA ASN A 107 2.31 10.72 -10.55
C ASN A 107 1.97 9.39 -11.28
N ARG A 108 1.02 8.62 -10.77
CA ARG A 108 0.66 7.28 -11.25
C ARG A 108 1.84 6.32 -11.25
N GLU A 109 2.72 6.47 -10.29
CA GLU A 109 3.82 5.54 -10.03
C GLU A 109 3.53 4.80 -8.72
N PHE A 110 3.65 3.49 -8.74
CA PHE A 110 3.53 2.66 -7.54
C PHE A 110 4.92 2.18 -7.14
N PRO A 111 5.48 2.70 -6.03
CA PRO A 111 6.74 2.21 -5.48
C PRO A 111 6.64 0.73 -5.19
N THR A 112 7.53 -0.07 -5.79
CA THR A 112 7.45 -1.53 -5.77
C THR A 112 8.73 -2.11 -5.22
N THR A 113 8.62 -2.88 -4.15
CA THR A 113 9.70 -3.68 -3.59
C THR A 113 10.12 -4.76 -4.59
N ILE A 114 11.42 -5.00 -4.73
CA ILE A 114 11.94 -6.02 -5.65
C ILE A 114 12.45 -7.29 -4.95
N THR A 115 12.49 -7.30 -3.63
CA THR A 115 12.80 -8.52 -2.87
C THR A 115 11.55 -9.38 -2.73
N ILE A 116 11.76 -10.69 -2.55
CA ILE A 116 10.68 -11.63 -2.24
C ILE A 116 11.02 -12.39 -0.96
N ARG A 117 10.00 -12.76 -0.18
CA ARG A 117 10.18 -13.58 1.02
C ARG A 117 10.80 -14.92 0.71
N ASP A 118 11.48 -15.51 1.70
CA ASP A 118 12.07 -16.84 1.57
C ASP A 118 11.00 -17.92 1.41
N ALA A 119 11.25 -18.91 0.54
CA ALA A 119 10.34 -20.03 0.31
C ALA A 119 10.02 -20.85 1.57
N GLY A 120 10.87 -20.77 2.60
CA GLY A 120 10.63 -21.38 3.92
C GLY A 120 9.76 -20.54 4.86
N MET A 121 9.42 -19.29 4.50
CA MET A 121 8.68 -18.34 5.33
C MET A 121 7.56 -17.63 4.54
N LEU A 122 6.59 -18.41 4.03
CA LEU A 122 5.57 -17.89 3.11
C LEU A 122 4.37 -17.26 3.81
N ASP A 123 4.13 -17.53 5.09
CA ASP A 123 2.83 -17.25 5.71
C ASP A 123 2.62 -15.78 6.08
N TYR A 124 3.58 -15.16 6.73
CA TYR A 124 3.48 -13.77 7.15
C TYR A 124 4.82 -13.05 7.01
N LEU A 125 4.77 -11.83 6.53
CA LEU A 125 5.93 -10.96 6.43
C LEU A 125 5.53 -9.55 6.89
N PRO A 126 6.18 -8.97 7.91
CA PRO A 126 5.86 -7.63 8.39
C PRO A 126 6.29 -6.53 7.40
N GLU A 127 7.24 -6.83 6.52
CA GLU A 127 7.70 -5.92 5.48
C GLU A 127 7.13 -6.32 4.12
N PRO A 128 6.68 -5.36 3.28
CA PRO A 128 6.18 -5.66 1.94
C PRO A 128 7.27 -6.30 1.08
N ASP A 129 6.89 -7.22 0.23
CA ASP A 129 7.73 -7.83 -0.80
C ASP A 129 7.08 -7.70 -2.19
N ILE A 130 7.77 -8.10 -3.25
CA ILE A 130 7.25 -7.98 -4.61
C ILE A 130 5.94 -8.75 -4.81
N PHE A 131 5.69 -9.82 -4.04
CA PHE A 131 4.43 -10.53 -4.12
C PHE A 131 3.28 -9.70 -3.56
N HIS A 132 3.48 -9.06 -2.41
CA HIS A 132 2.54 -8.12 -1.84
C HIS A 132 2.26 -6.96 -2.80
N ASP A 133 3.31 -6.33 -3.32
CA ASP A 133 3.16 -5.16 -4.17
C ASP A 133 2.51 -5.49 -5.52
N ILE A 134 2.95 -6.56 -6.20
CA ILE A 134 2.45 -6.87 -7.55
C ILE A 134 1.20 -7.73 -7.52
N ALA A 135 1.12 -8.77 -6.70
CA ALA A 135 -0.06 -9.63 -6.68
C ALA A 135 -1.16 -9.12 -5.74
N GLY A 136 -0.81 -8.33 -4.71
CA GLY A 136 -1.77 -7.74 -3.78
C GLY A 136 -2.32 -6.39 -4.25
N HIS A 137 -1.47 -5.42 -4.60
CA HIS A 137 -1.89 -4.05 -4.96
C HIS A 137 -2.25 -3.88 -6.44
N VAL A 138 -1.34 -4.27 -7.34
CA VAL A 138 -1.42 -3.87 -8.75
C VAL A 138 -2.68 -4.34 -9.48
N PRO A 139 -3.32 -5.48 -9.15
CA PRO A 139 -4.59 -5.85 -9.76
C PRO A 139 -5.69 -4.80 -9.59
N MET A 140 -5.77 -4.15 -8.42
CA MET A 140 -6.72 -3.07 -8.21
C MET A 140 -6.37 -1.80 -8.99
N HIS A 141 -5.09 -1.56 -9.29
CA HIS A 141 -4.65 -0.41 -10.09
C HIS A 141 -5.07 -0.50 -11.57
N THR A 142 -5.56 -1.65 -12.03
CA THR A 142 -6.12 -1.81 -13.39
C THR A 142 -7.50 -1.15 -13.54
N ASP A 143 -8.23 -0.95 -12.43
CA ASP A 143 -9.48 -0.21 -12.40
C ASP A 143 -9.23 1.30 -12.40
N ARG A 144 -9.81 2.01 -13.37
CA ARG A 144 -9.58 3.45 -13.55
C ARG A 144 -10.03 4.27 -12.35
N ALA A 145 -11.19 3.97 -11.79
CA ALA A 145 -11.74 4.74 -10.67
C ALA A 145 -10.90 4.50 -9.40
N PHE A 146 -10.45 3.28 -9.16
CA PHE A 146 -9.53 2.97 -8.07
C PHE A 146 -8.18 3.67 -8.26
N ALA A 147 -7.61 3.63 -9.46
CA ALA A 147 -6.39 4.32 -9.81
C ALA A 147 -6.49 5.84 -9.60
N ASP A 148 -7.59 6.46 -10.03
CA ASP A 148 -7.85 7.89 -9.79
C ASP A 148 -7.97 8.21 -8.30
N THR A 149 -8.51 7.29 -7.49
CA THR A 149 -8.55 7.43 -6.03
C THR A 149 -7.16 7.42 -5.40
N LEU A 150 -6.24 6.58 -5.88
CA LEU A 150 -4.85 6.60 -5.43
C LEU A 150 -4.16 7.93 -5.77
N VAL A 151 -4.43 8.49 -6.94
CA VAL A 151 -3.97 9.84 -7.30
C VAL A 151 -4.50 10.88 -6.31
N ARG A 152 -5.77 10.78 -5.90
CA ARG A 152 -6.37 11.66 -4.89
C ARG A 152 -5.68 11.56 -3.51
N PHE A 153 -5.20 10.38 -3.12
CA PHE A 153 -4.35 10.26 -1.92
C PHE A 153 -3.06 11.08 -2.07
N GLY A 154 -2.44 11.04 -3.24
CA GLY A 154 -1.28 11.87 -3.54
C GLY A 154 -1.59 13.36 -3.47
N ASP A 155 -2.75 13.80 -4.00
CA ASP A 155 -3.21 15.19 -3.89
C ASP A 155 -3.42 15.59 -2.42
N CYS A 156 -3.94 14.70 -1.57
CA CYS A 156 -4.06 14.95 -0.14
C CYS A 156 -2.70 15.24 0.53
N ALA A 157 -1.64 14.52 0.15
CA ALA A 157 -0.30 14.79 0.68
C ALA A 157 0.20 16.18 0.28
N HIS A 158 -0.04 16.62 -0.94
CA HIS A 158 0.28 17.97 -1.39
C HIS A 158 -0.57 19.04 -0.68
N THR A 159 -1.85 18.79 -0.48
CA THR A 159 -2.72 19.65 0.34
C THR A 159 -2.18 19.80 1.76
N ALA A 160 -1.69 18.73 2.37
CA ALA A 160 -1.06 18.78 3.69
C ALA A 160 0.18 19.70 3.68
N ALA A 161 1.05 19.56 2.65
CA ALA A 161 2.23 20.41 2.49
C ALA A 161 1.85 21.89 2.36
N GLU A 162 0.83 22.22 1.56
CA GLU A 162 0.32 23.59 1.40
C GLU A 162 -0.22 24.18 2.69
N ILE A 163 -0.96 23.42 3.48
CA ILE A 163 -1.53 23.86 4.76
C ILE A 163 -0.44 24.27 5.74
N VAL A 164 0.67 23.52 5.79
CA VAL A 164 1.75 23.79 6.74
C VAL A 164 2.82 24.75 6.22
N ALA A 165 2.85 25.04 4.92
CA ALA A 165 3.85 25.92 4.31
C ALA A 165 3.85 27.34 4.93
N GLY A 166 2.68 27.86 5.34
CA GLY A 166 2.54 29.17 5.98
C GLY A 166 2.89 29.21 7.46
N ILE A 167 3.24 28.08 8.09
CA ILE A 167 3.55 28.02 9.53
C ILE A 167 5.03 28.34 9.71
N THR A 168 5.31 29.45 10.44
CA THR A 168 6.68 29.91 10.71
C THR A 168 7.32 29.21 11.91
N ASP A 169 6.52 28.74 12.87
CA ASP A 169 7.01 27.94 13.99
C ASP A 169 7.25 26.49 13.50
N GLU A 170 8.52 26.11 13.43
CA GLU A 170 8.94 24.80 12.95
C GLU A 170 8.39 23.64 13.81
N ARG A 171 8.27 23.82 15.14
CA ARG A 171 7.70 22.80 16.03
C ARG A 171 6.22 22.60 15.74
N GLU A 172 5.48 23.66 15.55
CA GLU A 172 4.06 23.60 15.19
C GLU A 172 3.88 23.02 13.80
N LYS A 173 4.70 23.41 12.83
CA LYS A 173 4.74 22.83 11.48
C LYS A 173 4.91 21.32 11.54
N ILE A 174 5.94 20.83 12.25
CA ILE A 174 6.21 19.39 12.41
C ILE A 174 5.05 18.70 13.12
N ARG A 175 4.51 19.27 14.18
CA ARG A 175 3.40 18.70 14.94
C ARG A 175 2.16 18.47 14.06
N ARG A 176 1.75 19.48 13.30
CA ARG A 176 0.57 19.37 12.39
C ARG A 176 0.82 18.36 11.29
N MET A 177 1.98 18.40 10.67
CA MET A 177 2.37 17.43 9.65
C MET A 177 2.26 16.01 10.16
N THR A 178 2.91 15.73 11.31
CA THR A 178 2.90 14.41 11.95
C THR A 178 1.47 13.93 12.18
N SER A 179 0.59 14.81 12.65
CA SER A 179 -0.82 14.47 12.87
C SER A 179 -1.56 14.15 11.58
N ILE A 180 -1.41 14.97 10.55
CA ILE A 180 -2.05 14.76 9.24
C ILE A 180 -1.57 13.44 8.62
N TYR A 181 -0.25 13.17 8.65
CA TYR A 181 0.28 11.92 8.08
C TYR A 181 -0.18 10.69 8.84
N LYS A 182 -0.27 10.75 10.17
CA LYS A 182 -0.87 9.65 10.94
C LYS A 182 -2.30 9.36 10.50
N ALA A 183 -3.10 10.40 10.30
CA ALA A 183 -4.47 10.25 9.81
C ALA A 183 -4.51 9.60 8.42
N MET A 184 -3.68 10.07 7.49
CA MET A 184 -3.57 9.52 6.14
C MET A 184 -3.11 8.06 6.14
N ALA A 185 -2.06 7.73 6.91
CA ALA A 185 -1.53 6.38 7.00
C ALA A 185 -2.57 5.41 7.59
N ARG A 186 -3.30 5.81 8.64
CA ARG A 186 -4.37 5.01 9.23
C ARG A 186 -5.53 4.79 8.26
N PHE A 187 -5.91 5.84 7.54
CA PHE A 187 -6.97 5.71 6.54
C PHE A 187 -6.54 4.80 5.39
N PHE A 188 -5.31 4.93 4.90
CA PHE A 188 -4.74 4.03 3.88
C PHE A 188 -4.70 2.58 4.39
N TRP A 189 -4.23 2.36 5.62
CA TRP A 189 -4.16 1.05 6.24
C TRP A 189 -5.53 0.35 6.30
N PHE A 190 -6.52 1.00 6.90
CA PHE A 190 -7.84 0.41 7.08
C PHE A 190 -8.71 0.38 5.82
N THR A 191 -8.23 0.91 4.71
CA THR A 191 -8.94 0.90 3.43
C THR A 191 -8.13 0.19 2.35
N ILE A 192 -7.06 0.79 1.86
CA ILE A 192 -6.28 0.26 0.73
C ILE A 192 -5.55 -1.03 1.09
N GLU A 193 -5.03 -1.13 2.33
CA GLU A 193 -4.30 -2.32 2.79
C GLU A 193 -5.22 -3.41 3.34
N PHE A 194 -6.17 -3.07 4.22
CA PHE A 194 -6.97 -4.04 4.95
C PHE A 194 -8.48 -3.85 4.79
N GLY A 195 -8.90 -3.23 3.70
CA GLY A 195 -10.29 -2.90 3.45
C GLY A 195 -11.17 -4.10 3.07
N LEU A 196 -12.38 -4.12 3.64
CA LEU A 196 -13.47 -5.01 3.27
C LEU A 196 -14.60 -4.24 2.59
N MET A 197 -15.34 -4.92 1.72
CA MET A 197 -16.47 -4.33 0.99
C MET A 197 -17.69 -5.24 1.03
N LYS A 198 -18.87 -4.63 1.14
CA LYS A 198 -20.14 -5.34 0.96
C LYS A 198 -20.28 -5.79 -0.49
N SER A 199 -20.81 -6.99 -0.68
CA SER A 199 -21.23 -7.50 -1.98
C SER A 199 -22.52 -8.30 -1.86
N PRO A 200 -23.23 -8.60 -2.96
CA PRO A 200 -24.42 -9.45 -2.93
C PRO A 200 -24.15 -10.85 -2.37
N SER A 201 -22.92 -11.34 -2.49
CA SER A 201 -22.50 -12.67 -1.97
C SER A 201 -21.88 -12.63 -0.57
N GLY A 202 -22.01 -11.52 0.17
CA GLY A 202 -21.39 -11.31 1.47
C GLY A 202 -20.21 -10.35 1.43
N LEU A 203 -19.39 -10.35 2.47
CA LEU A 203 -18.19 -9.50 2.53
C LEU A 203 -17.13 -10.01 1.56
N LYS A 204 -16.44 -9.08 0.90
CA LYS A 204 -15.31 -9.34 0.01
C LYS A 204 -14.12 -8.48 0.39
N VAL A 205 -12.94 -9.02 0.18
CA VAL A 205 -11.65 -8.37 0.44
C VAL A 205 -11.24 -7.58 -0.81
N TYR A 206 -10.85 -6.33 -0.63
CA TYR A 206 -10.20 -5.53 -1.66
C TYR A 206 -8.85 -4.95 -1.21
N GLY A 207 -8.54 -5.03 0.09
CA GLY A 207 -7.29 -4.55 0.66
C GLY A 207 -6.12 -5.47 0.34
N SER A 208 -5.02 -4.87 -0.10
CA SER A 208 -3.83 -5.57 -0.62
C SER A 208 -3.09 -6.40 0.42
N GLY A 209 -3.03 -5.93 1.67
CA GLY A 209 -2.45 -6.68 2.79
C GLY A 209 -3.16 -8.01 2.99
N LEU A 210 -4.49 -8.01 2.94
CA LEU A 210 -5.28 -9.24 2.99
C LEU A 210 -5.12 -10.08 1.72
N LEU A 211 -5.11 -9.44 0.54
CA LEU A 211 -5.02 -10.12 -0.77
C LEU A 211 -3.66 -10.80 -1.00
N SER A 212 -2.64 -10.44 -0.26
CA SER A 212 -1.30 -11.03 -0.33
C SER A 212 -0.95 -11.97 0.84
N SER A 213 -1.89 -12.16 1.80
CA SER A 213 -1.71 -12.97 3.00
C SER A 213 -2.64 -14.19 2.99
N TYR A 214 -2.07 -15.39 2.85
CA TYR A 214 -2.82 -16.65 2.74
C TYR A 214 -3.70 -16.95 3.94
N GLY A 215 -3.18 -16.74 5.15
CA GLY A 215 -3.93 -16.99 6.38
C GLY A 215 -4.92 -15.87 6.69
N GLU A 216 -4.47 -14.64 6.54
CA GLU A 216 -5.24 -13.50 7.00
C GLU A 216 -6.46 -13.19 6.13
N ILE A 217 -6.40 -13.44 4.81
CA ILE A 217 -7.56 -13.23 3.93
C ILE A 217 -8.78 -14.07 4.37
N ALA A 218 -8.55 -15.31 4.78
CA ALA A 218 -9.62 -16.17 5.29
C ALA A 218 -10.03 -15.77 6.72
N HIS A 219 -9.05 -15.46 7.57
CA HIS A 219 -9.26 -14.99 8.94
C HIS A 219 -10.11 -13.72 8.95
N ALA A 220 -9.83 -12.78 8.07
CA ALA A 220 -10.55 -11.51 7.92
C ALA A 220 -12.04 -11.69 7.64
N ILE A 221 -12.47 -12.77 6.99
CA ILE A 221 -13.86 -13.03 6.63
C ILE A 221 -14.51 -14.07 7.55
N ASP A 222 -13.83 -15.19 7.82
CA ASP A 222 -14.44 -16.38 8.44
C ASP A 222 -14.29 -16.40 9.98
N SER A 223 -13.29 -15.70 10.55
CA SER A 223 -13.07 -15.72 12.01
C SER A 223 -14.10 -14.90 12.77
N ALA A 224 -14.64 -15.48 13.84
CA ALA A 224 -15.52 -14.78 14.79
C ALA A 224 -14.75 -13.79 15.71
N GLU A 225 -13.43 -13.89 15.79
CA GLU A 225 -12.59 -13.05 16.63
C GLU A 225 -12.35 -11.66 16.01
N VAL A 226 -12.45 -11.57 14.68
CA VAL A 226 -12.25 -10.31 13.97
C VAL A 226 -13.49 -9.43 14.08
N GLN A 227 -13.29 -8.21 14.56
CA GLN A 227 -14.33 -7.20 14.62
C GLN A 227 -14.44 -6.48 13.26
N ARG A 228 -15.65 -6.36 12.73
CA ARG A 228 -15.92 -5.73 11.43
C ARG A 228 -17.01 -4.69 11.60
N TYR A 229 -16.64 -3.42 11.34
CA TYR A 229 -17.56 -2.30 11.48
C TYR A 229 -17.73 -1.55 10.17
N PRO A 230 -18.88 -0.92 9.93
CA PRO A 230 -18.99 0.06 8.85
C PRO A 230 -17.90 1.12 8.98
N VAL A 231 -17.31 1.53 7.86
CA VAL A 231 -16.29 2.55 7.85
C VAL A 231 -16.81 3.86 8.45
N GLN A 232 -16.05 4.44 9.37
CA GLN A 232 -16.28 5.75 9.99
C GLN A 232 -14.96 6.50 9.99
N LEU A 233 -14.86 7.53 9.17
CA LEU A 233 -13.59 8.23 8.96
C LEU A 233 -13.01 8.82 10.25
N GLU A 234 -13.87 9.43 11.09
CA GLU A 234 -13.43 10.00 12.38
C GLU A 234 -12.90 8.95 13.35
N TRP A 235 -13.40 7.70 13.27
CA TRP A 235 -12.84 6.60 14.04
C TRP A 235 -11.49 6.17 13.45
N ILE A 236 -11.45 5.89 12.16
CA ILE A 236 -10.28 5.36 11.46
C ILE A 236 -9.05 6.24 11.67
N ILE A 237 -9.18 7.55 11.50
CA ILE A 237 -8.04 8.48 11.63
C ILE A 237 -7.45 8.55 13.04
N ASN A 238 -8.18 8.04 14.04
CA ASN A 238 -7.76 7.96 15.42
C ASN A 238 -7.48 6.52 15.89
N GLN A 239 -7.72 5.51 15.04
CA GLN A 239 -7.55 4.11 15.39
C GLN A 239 -6.08 3.69 15.25
N TYR A 240 -5.54 3.11 16.30
CA TYR A 240 -4.26 2.42 16.27
C TYR A 240 -4.37 1.13 15.42
N PHE A 241 -3.30 0.72 14.77
CA PHE A 241 -3.17 -0.59 14.13
C PHE A 241 -1.82 -1.23 14.44
N GLU A 242 -1.80 -2.56 14.41
CA GLU A 242 -0.59 -3.36 14.63
C GLU A 242 -0.09 -3.93 13.31
N ILE A 243 1.23 -4.10 13.19
CA ILE A 243 1.87 -4.65 12.00
C ILE A 243 2.41 -6.07 12.23
N ASP A 244 2.46 -6.53 13.49
CA ASP A 244 3.11 -7.79 13.87
C ASP A 244 2.12 -8.96 14.00
N SER A 245 0.83 -8.70 13.80
CA SER A 245 -0.25 -9.68 13.96
C SER A 245 -1.37 -9.46 12.95
N TYR A 246 -2.20 -10.49 12.78
CA TYR A 246 -3.44 -10.36 12.00
C TYR A 246 -4.33 -9.28 12.60
N GLN A 247 -4.99 -8.50 11.74
CA GLN A 247 -5.80 -7.37 12.18
C GLN A 247 -7.03 -7.83 12.97
N PRO A 248 -7.16 -7.45 14.24
CA PRO A 248 -8.33 -7.80 15.06
C PRO A 248 -9.55 -6.96 14.74
N LEU A 249 -9.35 -5.83 14.04
CA LEU A 249 -10.38 -4.85 13.68
C LEU A 249 -10.25 -4.48 12.20
N LEU A 250 -11.34 -4.60 11.48
CA LEU A 250 -11.43 -4.24 10.06
C LEU A 250 -12.65 -3.35 9.80
N PHE A 251 -12.55 -2.53 8.76
CA PHE A 251 -13.65 -1.67 8.35
C PHE A 251 -14.21 -2.08 6.99
N VAL A 252 -15.52 -1.90 6.87
CA VAL A 252 -16.32 -2.33 5.71
C VAL A 252 -16.86 -1.10 5.00
N VAL A 253 -16.48 -0.91 3.74
CA VAL A 253 -17.11 0.09 2.86
C VAL A 253 -18.31 -0.51 2.15
N ASP A 254 -19.29 0.34 1.79
CA ASP A 254 -20.48 -0.12 1.08
C ASP A 254 -20.21 -0.35 -0.42
N SER A 255 -19.31 0.45 -1.01
CA SER A 255 -18.95 0.40 -2.43
C SER A 255 -17.64 1.15 -2.67
N PHE A 256 -17.09 1.07 -3.90
CA PHE A 256 -15.96 1.90 -4.29
C PHE A 256 -16.31 3.39 -4.35
N ASP A 257 -17.52 3.75 -4.77
CA ASP A 257 -17.97 5.15 -4.74
C ASP A 257 -18.00 5.71 -3.31
N HIS A 258 -18.38 4.86 -2.33
CA HIS A 258 -18.28 5.22 -0.92
C HIS A 258 -16.81 5.46 -0.52
N LEU A 259 -15.90 4.53 -0.85
CA LEU A 259 -14.46 4.70 -0.59
C LEU A 259 -13.92 6.00 -1.20
N PHE A 260 -14.27 6.30 -2.46
CA PHE A 260 -13.81 7.51 -3.15
C PHE A 260 -14.32 8.78 -2.46
N SER A 261 -15.59 8.77 -2.03
CA SER A 261 -16.16 9.91 -1.27
C SER A 261 -15.46 10.15 0.07
N LEU A 262 -14.93 9.10 0.70
CA LEU A 262 -14.18 9.22 1.96
C LEU A 262 -12.82 9.90 1.77
N VAL A 263 -12.15 9.70 0.63
CA VAL A 263 -10.90 10.43 0.33
C VAL A 263 -11.17 11.93 0.20
N ASP A 264 -12.25 12.31 -0.48
CA ASP A 264 -12.67 13.72 -0.56
C ASP A 264 -13.08 14.28 0.82
N GLN A 265 -13.66 13.45 1.68
CA GLN A 265 -13.98 13.84 3.05
C GLN A 265 -12.70 14.03 3.89
N LEU A 266 -11.70 13.15 3.73
CA LEU A 266 -10.40 13.29 4.39
C LEU A 266 -9.74 14.62 4.03
N GLU A 267 -9.73 15.00 2.75
CA GLU A 267 -9.18 16.29 2.32
C GLU A 267 -9.95 17.47 2.94
N ARG A 268 -11.29 17.43 2.96
CA ARG A 268 -12.07 18.47 3.63
C ARG A 268 -11.78 18.57 5.13
N MET A 269 -11.58 17.44 5.82
CA MET A 269 -11.20 17.40 7.22
C MET A 269 -9.82 18.00 7.44
N MET A 270 -8.87 17.71 6.54
CA MET A 270 -7.54 18.29 6.54
C MET A 270 -7.59 19.83 6.42
N ARG A 271 -8.28 20.34 5.41
CA ARG A 271 -8.43 21.79 5.18
C ARG A 271 -9.16 22.52 6.33
N SER A 272 -10.04 21.83 7.03
CA SER A 272 -10.75 22.40 8.19
C SER A 272 -9.99 22.30 9.52
N GLY A 273 -8.76 21.72 9.52
CA GLY A 273 -7.95 21.55 10.73
C GLY A 273 -8.36 20.37 11.63
N LYS A 274 -9.33 19.56 11.22
CA LYS A 274 -9.77 18.38 12.00
C LYS A 274 -8.71 17.30 12.13
N LEU A 275 -7.69 17.30 11.25
CA LEU A 275 -6.57 16.36 11.32
C LEU A 275 -5.36 16.87 12.11
N ASP A 276 -5.43 18.08 12.68
CA ASP A 276 -4.29 18.72 13.37
C ASP A 276 -3.92 18.05 14.70
N ASN A 277 -4.83 17.28 15.29
CA ASN A 277 -4.66 16.65 16.60
C ASN A 277 -5.31 15.26 16.66
N VAL A 278 -4.91 14.34 15.75
CA VAL A 278 -5.38 12.94 15.82
C VAL A 278 -4.72 12.21 17.01
N ALA A 279 -5.34 11.11 17.43
CA ALA A 279 -4.84 10.32 18.54
C ALA A 279 -3.37 9.89 18.33
N GLY A 280 -2.59 9.85 19.42
CA GLY A 280 -1.22 9.37 19.43
C GLY A 280 -1.12 7.87 19.09
N GLY A 281 0.09 7.33 19.14
CA GLY A 281 0.39 5.92 18.83
C GLY A 281 0.86 5.69 17.39
N GLU A 282 1.03 4.43 17.03
CA GLU A 282 1.46 4.04 15.68
C GLU A 282 0.38 4.37 14.61
N PRO A 283 0.76 4.58 13.36
CA PRO A 283 2.15 4.52 12.89
C PRO A 283 2.97 5.70 13.40
N ALA A 284 4.23 5.42 13.71
CA ALA A 284 5.20 6.49 13.99
C ALA A 284 5.56 7.20 12.67
N VAL A 285 5.70 8.52 12.75
CA VAL A 285 6.25 9.32 11.64
C VAL A 285 7.76 9.42 11.85
N SER A 286 8.53 8.89 10.91
CA SER A 286 9.99 8.86 11.00
C SER A 286 10.62 10.21 10.67
N GLU A 287 11.91 10.39 11.03
CA GLU A 287 12.67 11.58 10.60
C GLU A 287 12.78 11.66 9.06
N ALA A 288 12.84 10.52 8.35
CA ALA A 288 12.89 10.50 6.90
C ALA A 288 11.58 11.03 6.30
N ASP A 289 10.43 10.67 6.88
CA ASP A 289 9.13 11.23 6.49
C ASP A 289 9.10 12.74 6.66
N LEU A 290 9.54 13.23 7.82
CA LEU A 290 9.57 14.67 8.11
C LEU A 290 10.52 15.42 7.16
N ARG A 291 11.70 14.90 6.89
CA ARG A 291 12.66 15.53 5.96
C ARG A 291 12.11 15.62 4.54
N SER A 292 11.55 14.53 4.02
CA SER A 292 10.98 14.52 2.66
C SER A 292 9.88 15.56 2.48
N PHE A 293 9.10 15.75 3.53
CA PHE A 293 8.01 16.70 3.58
C PHE A 293 8.50 18.16 3.64
N LEU A 294 9.48 18.47 4.49
CA LEU A 294 10.03 19.81 4.64
C LEU A 294 10.67 20.30 3.31
N VAL A 295 11.42 19.43 2.64
CA VAL A 295 12.00 19.73 1.33
C VAL A 295 10.91 20.06 0.29
N ALA A 296 9.80 19.33 0.29
CA ALA A 296 8.68 19.60 -0.62
C ALA A 296 7.95 20.91 -0.32
N SER A 297 7.91 21.35 0.96
CA SER A 297 7.28 22.60 1.36
C SER A 297 8.14 23.85 1.11
N ASP A 298 9.47 23.70 1.10
CA ASP A 298 10.42 24.82 0.91
C ASP A 298 10.82 25.03 -0.55
N GLY A 299 10.43 24.13 -1.46
CA GLY A 299 10.74 24.17 -2.89
C GLY A 299 9.76 24.98 -3.76
N LYS A 300 8.90 25.81 -3.16
CA LYS A 300 7.95 26.70 -3.87
C LYS A 300 8.29 28.17 -3.68
#